data_f401e03abe2618734f51a3bf43ae6e9a
#
_entry.id   f401e03abe2618734f51a3bf43ae6e9a
#
_cell.length_a   1.000
_cell.length_b   1.000
_cell.length_c   1.000
_cell.angle_alpha   90.00
_cell.angle_beta   90.00
_cell.angle_gamma   90.00
#
_symmetry.space_group_name_H-M   'P 1'
#
loop_
_entity.id
_entity.type
_entity.pdbx_description
1 polymer ?
#
loop_
_entity_poly.entity_id
_entity_poly.type
_entity_poly.pdbx_seq_one_letter_code
_entity_poly.pdbx_strand_id
1 'polypeptide(L)'
;HVFGSTAGGVNYASDDFFPSTTMSKQDHAPETQATKFLKAHKIPFSNHLYTYEEHGGTKVSARELNVDEHAVVKTLIFEDENTKPLVVLMHGDCKVSTKELARQVGCKKIEPCKPEVANRHTGYLVGGTSPFGTKKAMPIYLEKTILDLPLIYINGGRRGYLVGVHPHDIVRTLQPKVVEAALKG
;
A
#
# COMPACT_ATOMS: atom_id res chain seq x y z
N HIS A 1 21.55 2.29 19.88
CA HIS A 1 21.58 2.30 19.45
C HIS A 1 21.64 2.70 18.61
N VAL A 2 21.64 2.83 18.19
CA VAL A 2 21.77 3.21 17.46
C VAL A 2 21.57 3.68 16.62
N PHE A 3 21.48 3.93 16.40
CA PHE A 3 21.00 4.39 15.65
C PHE A 3 21.69 4.93 14.89
N GLY A 4 21.99 4.92 14.54
CA GLY A 4 22.58 5.39 13.92
C GLY A 4 22.88 5.56 12.81
N SER A 5 23.00 5.56 12.32
CA SER A 5 23.20 5.71 11.44
C SER A 5 23.33 6.12 10.64
N THR A 6 23.53 6.20 10.35
CA THR A 6 23.63 6.54 9.76
C THR A 6 23.83 7.04 8.80
N ALA A 7 23.99 7.39 8.81
CA ALA A 7 24.54 8.14 7.95
C ALA A 7 24.11 7.88 6.62
N GLY A 8 24.55 8.43 5.84
CA GLY A 8 24.13 8.38 4.62
C GLY A 8 23.58 7.14 4.19
N GLY A 9 24.09 6.26 4.80
CA GLY A 9 23.60 5.06 4.44
C GLY A 9 22.34 4.83 4.99
N VAL A 10 21.48 5.37 4.62
CA VAL A 10 20.24 5.11 5.13
C VAL A 10 19.86 3.72 4.87
N ASN A 11 19.63 3.06 5.89
CA ASN A 11 19.08 1.74 5.81
C ASN A 11 17.58 1.88 5.75
N TYR A 12 17.04 1.68 4.62
CA TYR A 12 15.62 1.94 4.42
C TYR A 12 14.72 0.93 5.07
N ALA A 13 15.24 -0.19 5.44
CA ALA A 13 14.49 -1.09 6.27
C ALA A 13 14.85 -0.78 7.68
N SER A 14 14.67 0.34 8.10
CA SER A 14 15.37 0.96 9.01
C SER A 14 15.30 0.59 10.45
N ASP A 15 16.35 0.25 10.96
CA ASP A 15 16.44 0.08 12.38
C ASP A 15 16.34 1.40 13.11
N ASP A 16 16.61 2.48 12.44
CA ASP A 16 16.52 3.79 13.06
C ASP A 16 15.12 4.16 13.43
N PHE A 17 14.15 3.84 12.54
CA PHE A 17 12.75 4.07 12.83
C PHE A 17 12.13 2.92 13.58
N PHE A 18 12.56 1.72 13.29
CA PHE A 18 11.91 0.51 13.75
C PHE A 18 12.96 -0.44 14.26
N PRO A 19 13.48 -0.17 15.44
CA PRO A 19 14.59 -0.97 15.97
C PRO A 19 14.24 -2.45 16.01
N SER A 20 15.13 -3.24 15.52
CA SER A 20 15.03 -4.67 15.58
C SER A 20 16.34 -5.21 16.09
N THR A 21 16.32 -5.80 17.25
CA THR A 21 17.53 -6.26 17.89
C THR A 21 17.82 -7.73 17.71
N THR A 22 16.84 -8.49 17.26
CA THR A 22 17.01 -9.93 17.10
C THR A 22 16.50 -10.36 15.76
N MET A 23 17.06 -11.44 15.26
CA MET A 23 16.55 -12.04 14.03
C MET A 23 15.16 -12.56 14.28
N SER A 24 14.22 -12.12 13.47
CA SER A 24 12.84 -12.50 13.58
C SER A 24 12.29 -12.72 12.18
N LYS A 25 11.00 -13.07 12.08
CA LYS A 25 10.37 -13.13 10.77
C LYS A 25 10.52 -11.83 10.01
N GLN A 26 10.53 -10.70 10.72
CA GLN A 26 10.57 -9.40 10.09
C GLN A 26 11.91 -9.16 9.38
N ASP A 27 12.96 -9.75 9.91
CA ASP A 27 14.29 -9.58 9.34
C ASP A 27 14.51 -10.43 8.09
N HIS A 28 13.61 -11.37 7.83
CA HIS A 28 13.68 -12.23 6.66
C HIS A 28 12.58 -11.91 5.67
N ALA A 29 12.26 -10.62 5.56
CA ALA A 29 11.20 -10.17 4.68
C ALA A 29 11.54 -10.48 3.22
N PRO A 30 10.52 -10.76 2.41
CA PRO A 30 10.74 -11.06 1.00
C PRO A 30 11.23 -9.85 0.23
N GLU A 31 11.97 -10.11 -0.81
CA GLU A 31 12.30 -9.05 -1.76
C GLU A 31 11.27 -9.10 -2.89
N THR A 32 10.65 -7.96 -3.16
CA THR A 32 9.59 -7.84 -4.16
C THR A 32 9.87 -6.66 -5.06
N GLN A 33 9.09 -6.51 -6.14
CA GLN A 33 9.18 -5.30 -6.94
C GLN A 33 8.87 -4.06 -6.12
N ALA A 34 7.96 -4.20 -5.15
CA ALA A 34 7.64 -3.09 -4.26
C ALA A 34 8.83 -2.70 -3.39
N THR A 35 9.52 -3.66 -2.77
CA THR A 35 10.67 -3.33 -1.92
C THR A 35 11.81 -2.76 -2.74
N LYS A 36 11.99 -3.24 -3.96
CA LYS A 36 13.00 -2.67 -4.85
C LYS A 36 12.69 -1.21 -5.16
N PHE A 37 11.42 -0.91 -5.41
CA PHE A 37 10.99 0.47 -5.64
C PHE A 37 11.26 1.34 -4.42
N LEU A 38 10.88 0.84 -3.23
CA LEU A 38 11.08 1.59 -1.99
C LEU A 38 12.54 1.93 -1.77
N LYS A 39 13.42 0.95 -1.97
CA LYS A 39 14.85 1.16 -1.81
C LYS A 39 15.40 2.13 -2.86
N ALA A 40 14.98 1.97 -4.11
CA ALA A 40 15.45 2.83 -5.20
C ALA A 40 15.04 4.28 -4.98
N HIS A 41 13.89 4.52 -4.39
CA HIS A 41 13.39 5.86 -4.12
C HIS A 41 13.73 6.36 -2.73
N LYS A 42 14.54 5.61 -2.01
CA LYS A 42 15.04 6.00 -0.68
C LYS A 42 13.91 6.25 0.30
N ILE A 43 12.92 5.38 0.28
CA ILE A 43 11.80 5.43 1.20
C ILE A 43 12.11 4.55 2.40
N PRO A 44 12.17 5.10 3.62
CA PRO A 44 12.30 4.27 4.82
C PRO A 44 11.04 3.44 5.01
N PHE A 45 11.20 2.18 5.34
CA PHE A 45 10.04 1.33 5.57
C PHE A 45 10.38 0.23 6.58
N SER A 46 9.33 -0.26 7.25
CA SER A 46 9.45 -1.40 8.15
C SER A 46 8.76 -2.59 7.52
N ASN A 47 9.18 -3.77 7.94
CA ASN A 47 8.67 -5.04 7.40
C ASN A 47 7.72 -5.68 8.41
N HIS A 48 6.55 -6.12 7.95
CA HIS A 48 5.53 -6.71 8.81
C HIS A 48 4.97 -7.96 8.12
N LEU A 49 5.38 -9.11 8.62
CA LEU A 49 4.93 -10.39 8.12
C LEU A 49 3.81 -10.93 9.01
N TYR A 50 2.80 -11.51 8.40
CA TYR A 50 1.69 -12.10 9.13
C TYR A 50 1.18 -13.33 8.38
N THR A 51 0.43 -14.16 9.08
CA THR A 51 -0.16 -15.36 8.46
C THR A 51 -1.35 -14.95 7.60
N TYR A 52 -1.22 -15.13 6.30
CA TYR A 52 -2.24 -14.75 5.35
C TYR A 52 -3.43 -15.69 5.45
N GLU A 53 -4.64 -15.13 5.39
CA GLU A 53 -5.88 -15.90 5.28
C GLU A 53 -6.59 -15.51 3.99
N GLU A 54 -7.01 -16.52 3.26
CA GLU A 54 -7.77 -16.28 2.03
C GLU A 54 -9.02 -15.48 2.35
N HIS A 55 -9.26 -14.43 1.61
CA HIS A 55 -10.40 -13.52 1.81
C HIS A 55 -10.43 -12.83 3.18
N GLY A 56 -9.32 -12.87 3.92
CA GLY A 56 -9.26 -12.23 5.23
C GLY A 56 -9.20 -10.71 5.17
N GLY A 57 -8.59 -10.17 4.11
CA GLY A 57 -8.52 -8.73 3.90
C GLY A 57 -7.72 -8.00 4.96
N THR A 58 -7.95 -6.69 5.03
CA THR A 58 -7.22 -5.82 5.96
C THR A 58 -7.62 -6.06 7.41
N LYS A 59 -8.81 -6.62 7.64
CA LYS A 59 -9.24 -6.97 9.01
C LYS A 59 -8.32 -8.00 9.62
N VAL A 60 -7.95 -9.03 8.84
CA VAL A 60 -7.04 -10.06 9.31
C VAL A 60 -5.63 -9.50 9.50
N SER A 61 -5.12 -8.75 8.53
CA SER A 61 -3.77 -8.21 8.67
C SER A 61 -3.66 -7.27 9.85
N ALA A 62 -4.67 -6.43 10.07
CA ALA A 62 -4.67 -5.51 11.21
C ALA A 62 -4.68 -6.28 12.54
N ARG A 63 -5.50 -7.32 12.62
CA ARG A 63 -5.57 -8.15 13.82
C ARG A 63 -4.23 -8.86 14.07
N GLU A 64 -3.67 -9.47 13.03
CA GLU A 64 -2.43 -10.24 13.17
C GLU A 64 -1.24 -9.36 13.53
N LEU A 65 -1.22 -8.14 13.03
CA LEU A 65 -0.13 -7.20 13.29
C LEU A 65 -0.41 -6.31 14.50
N ASN A 66 -1.61 -6.41 15.07
CA ASN A 66 -2.03 -5.60 16.21
C ASN A 66 -1.92 -4.11 15.92
N VAL A 67 -2.47 -3.70 14.80
CA VAL A 67 -2.52 -2.30 14.38
C VAL A 67 -3.96 -1.92 14.06
N ASP A 68 -4.22 -0.62 14.02
CA ASP A 68 -5.54 -0.11 13.68
C ASP A 68 -5.82 -0.36 12.19
N GLU A 69 -6.94 -0.98 11.88
CA GLU A 69 -7.32 -1.26 10.49
C GLU A 69 -7.44 0.03 9.67
N HIS A 70 -7.77 1.15 10.32
CA HIS A 70 -7.83 2.45 9.64
C HIS A 70 -6.46 2.86 9.10
N ALA A 71 -5.38 2.41 9.72
CA ALA A 71 -4.01 2.69 9.27
C ALA A 71 -3.50 1.66 8.27
N VAL A 72 -4.24 0.57 8.04
CA VAL A 72 -3.91 -0.38 6.99
C VAL A 72 -4.56 0.11 5.70
N VAL A 73 -3.74 0.39 4.70
CA VAL A 73 -4.21 0.96 3.44
C VAL A 73 -4.24 -0.13 2.39
N LYS A 74 -5.38 -0.29 1.75
CA LYS A 74 -5.53 -1.28 0.68
C LYS A 74 -5.29 -0.65 -0.67
N THR A 75 -4.68 -1.42 -1.55
CA THR A 75 -4.40 -1.03 -2.93
C THR A 75 -5.42 -1.70 -3.83
N LEU A 76 -6.31 -0.91 -4.38
CA LEU A 76 -7.42 -1.41 -5.18
C LEU A 76 -7.23 -1.02 -6.63
N ILE A 77 -7.48 -1.97 -7.53
CA ILE A 77 -7.36 -1.72 -8.96
C ILE A 77 -8.76 -1.66 -9.55
N PHE A 78 -9.12 -0.50 -10.06
CA PHE A 78 -10.40 -0.26 -10.71
C PHE A 78 -10.18 0.02 -12.19
N GLU A 79 -11.26 0.07 -12.92
CA GLU A 79 -11.23 0.49 -14.33
C GLU A 79 -12.39 1.41 -14.62
N ASP A 80 -12.21 2.29 -15.58
CA ASP A 80 -13.27 3.21 -15.99
C ASP A 80 -14.14 2.57 -17.09
N GLU A 81 -15.07 3.35 -17.66
CA GLU A 81 -15.98 2.85 -18.70
C GLU A 81 -15.25 2.40 -19.96
N ASN A 82 -14.01 2.84 -20.15
CA ASN A 82 -13.19 2.45 -21.29
C ASN A 82 -12.17 1.37 -20.92
N THR A 83 -12.39 0.71 -19.80
CA THR A 83 -11.51 -0.33 -19.25
C THR A 83 -10.08 0.15 -18.96
N LYS A 84 -9.87 1.46 -18.80
CA LYS A 84 -8.58 1.99 -18.40
C LYS A 84 -8.39 1.81 -16.92
N PRO A 85 -7.29 1.18 -16.50
CA PRO A 85 -7.08 0.89 -15.08
C PRO A 85 -6.61 2.10 -14.30
N LEU A 86 -6.97 2.12 -13.03
CA LEU A 86 -6.52 3.11 -12.07
C LEU A 86 -6.34 2.45 -10.71
N VAL A 87 -5.50 3.04 -9.89
CA VAL A 87 -5.21 2.55 -8.55
C VAL A 87 -5.87 3.48 -7.53
N VAL A 88 -6.52 2.89 -6.54
CA VAL A 88 -7.09 3.65 -5.44
C VAL A 88 -6.49 3.15 -4.13
N LEU A 89 -5.98 4.07 -3.34
CA LEU A 89 -5.45 3.77 -2.02
C LEU A 89 -6.48 4.21 -0.99
N MET A 90 -6.99 3.26 -0.22
CA MET A 90 -8.11 3.49 0.70
C MET A 90 -7.84 2.84 2.05
N HIS A 91 -8.35 3.46 3.13
CA HIS A 91 -8.32 2.87 4.46
C HIS A 91 -8.91 1.47 4.46
N GLY A 92 -8.31 0.56 5.21
CA GLY A 92 -8.78 -0.81 5.28
C GLY A 92 -10.20 -0.94 5.80
N ASP A 93 -10.60 -0.09 6.72
CA ASP A 93 -11.92 -0.12 7.33
C ASP A 93 -12.97 0.66 6.55
N CYS A 94 -12.63 1.17 5.38
CA CYS A 94 -13.56 1.93 4.54
C CYS A 94 -13.79 1.24 3.20
N LYS A 95 -14.93 1.54 2.60
CA LYS A 95 -15.22 1.15 1.22
C LYS A 95 -15.03 2.36 0.33
N VAL A 96 -14.87 2.13 -0.97
CA VAL A 96 -14.76 3.20 -1.95
C VAL A 96 -16.13 3.51 -2.50
N SER A 97 -16.53 4.78 -2.46
CA SER A 97 -17.67 5.25 -3.21
C SER A 97 -17.25 5.38 -4.67
N THR A 98 -17.63 4.40 -5.49
CA THR A 98 -17.26 4.42 -6.91
C THR A 98 -17.94 5.56 -7.65
N LYS A 99 -19.14 5.93 -7.21
CA LYS A 99 -19.86 7.07 -7.79
C LYS A 99 -19.09 8.37 -7.55
N GLU A 100 -18.70 8.59 -6.30
CA GLU A 100 -17.97 9.81 -5.93
C GLU A 100 -16.58 9.84 -6.56
N LEU A 101 -15.94 8.68 -6.62
CA LEU A 101 -14.62 8.57 -7.24
C LEU A 101 -14.72 8.90 -8.74
N ALA A 102 -15.73 8.35 -9.43
CA ALA A 102 -15.93 8.64 -10.85
C ALA A 102 -16.13 10.12 -11.09
N ARG A 103 -16.90 10.78 -10.21
CA ARG A 103 -17.13 12.22 -10.31
C ARG A 103 -15.82 13.00 -10.18
N GLN A 104 -15.00 12.63 -9.22
CA GLN A 104 -13.75 13.36 -8.97
C GLN A 104 -12.68 13.04 -10.00
N VAL A 105 -12.66 11.83 -10.53
CA VAL A 105 -11.75 11.44 -11.61
C VAL A 105 -12.16 12.06 -12.94
N GLY A 106 -13.47 12.28 -13.11
CA GLY A 106 -13.97 12.84 -14.35
C GLY A 106 -14.31 11.80 -15.39
N CYS A 107 -14.75 10.62 -14.95
CA CYS A 107 -15.19 9.56 -15.85
C CYS A 107 -16.63 9.20 -15.54
N LYS A 108 -17.23 8.34 -16.37
CA LYS A 108 -18.65 8.03 -16.24
C LYS A 108 -18.91 6.91 -15.26
N LYS A 109 -17.99 5.96 -15.14
CA LYS A 109 -18.20 4.76 -14.35
C LYS A 109 -16.87 4.23 -13.88
N ILE A 110 -16.86 3.71 -12.67
CA ILE A 110 -15.68 3.04 -12.10
C ILE A 110 -16.15 1.75 -11.46
N GLU A 111 -15.46 0.66 -11.73
CA GLU A 111 -15.77 -0.62 -11.13
C GLU A 111 -14.47 -1.41 -10.90
N PRO A 112 -14.47 -2.36 -9.98
CA PRO A 112 -13.27 -3.16 -9.73
C PRO A 112 -12.87 -3.97 -10.95
N CYS A 113 -11.57 -4.06 -11.19
CA CYS A 113 -11.04 -4.97 -12.18
C CYS A 113 -11.25 -6.41 -11.73
N LYS A 114 -11.42 -7.31 -12.68
CA LYS A 114 -11.37 -8.73 -12.36
C LYS A 114 -9.97 -9.07 -11.85
N PRO A 115 -9.86 -10.04 -10.93
CA PRO A 115 -8.54 -10.37 -10.35
C PRO A 115 -7.46 -10.65 -11.38
N GLU A 116 -7.76 -11.41 -12.42
CA GLU A 116 -6.73 -11.72 -13.43
C GLU A 116 -6.31 -10.49 -14.22
N VAL A 117 -7.21 -9.54 -14.41
CA VAL A 117 -6.88 -8.28 -15.10
C VAL A 117 -6.01 -7.42 -14.20
N ALA A 118 -6.38 -7.30 -12.92
CA ALA A 118 -5.58 -6.56 -11.96
C ALA A 118 -4.18 -7.15 -11.85
N ASN A 119 -4.08 -8.49 -11.79
CA ASN A 119 -2.79 -9.17 -11.70
C ASN A 119 -1.92 -8.86 -12.92
N ARG A 120 -2.52 -8.83 -14.09
CA ARG A 120 -1.79 -8.55 -15.32
C ARG A 120 -1.24 -7.11 -15.34
N HIS A 121 -2.03 -6.15 -14.86
CA HIS A 121 -1.61 -4.75 -14.83
C HIS A 121 -0.55 -4.48 -13.77
N THR A 122 -0.67 -5.11 -12.61
CA THR A 122 0.19 -4.78 -11.49
C THR A 122 1.44 -5.65 -11.40
N GLY A 123 1.36 -6.89 -11.86
CA GLY A 123 2.42 -7.86 -11.63
C GLY A 123 2.34 -8.50 -10.26
N TYR A 124 1.29 -8.23 -9.50
CA TYR A 124 1.06 -8.79 -8.17
C TYR A 124 -0.20 -9.63 -8.17
N LEU A 125 -0.30 -10.56 -7.21
CA LEU A 125 -1.52 -11.33 -7.02
C LEU A 125 -2.46 -10.58 -6.09
N VAL A 126 -3.76 -10.71 -6.33
CA VAL A 126 -4.76 -10.14 -5.43
C VAL A 126 -4.51 -10.66 -4.02
N GLY A 127 -4.59 -9.76 -3.04
CA GLY A 127 -4.18 -10.04 -1.67
C GLY A 127 -2.74 -9.66 -1.39
N GLY A 128 -1.94 -9.50 -2.44
CA GLY A 128 -0.56 -9.03 -2.34
C GLY A 128 -0.26 -7.88 -3.27
N THR A 129 -1.26 -7.07 -3.61
CA THR A 129 -1.10 -5.96 -4.54
C THR A 129 -0.53 -4.74 -3.85
N SER A 130 0.55 -4.22 -4.40
CA SER A 130 1.21 -3.01 -3.90
C SER A 130 1.10 -1.90 -4.95
N PRO A 131 1.06 -0.63 -4.52
CA PRO A 131 1.12 0.46 -5.48
C PRO A 131 2.54 0.77 -5.96
N PHE A 132 3.54 0.18 -5.30
CA PHE A 132 4.94 0.44 -5.63
C PHE A 132 5.43 -0.54 -6.68
N GLY A 133 6.08 -0.03 -7.73
CA GLY A 133 6.71 -0.90 -8.72
C GLY A 133 5.73 -1.72 -9.55
N THR A 134 4.56 -1.18 -9.85
CA THR A 134 3.60 -1.90 -10.70
C THR A 134 4.14 -2.08 -12.11
N LYS A 135 3.73 -3.17 -12.74
CA LYS A 135 4.18 -3.49 -14.08
C LYS A 135 3.72 -2.45 -15.10
N LYS A 136 2.48 -2.00 -14.99
CA LYS A 136 1.92 -0.99 -15.86
C LYS A 136 1.79 0.32 -15.10
N ALA A 137 2.18 1.43 -15.72
CA ALA A 137 1.96 2.74 -15.13
C ALA A 137 0.47 3.06 -15.17
N MET A 138 -0.09 3.44 -14.03
CA MET A 138 -1.51 3.74 -13.88
C MET A 138 -1.67 4.99 -13.04
N PRO A 139 -2.71 5.79 -13.28
CA PRO A 139 -2.98 6.90 -12.37
C PRO A 139 -3.35 6.37 -10.99
N ILE A 140 -2.91 7.08 -9.96
CA ILE A 140 -3.12 6.67 -8.57
C ILE A 140 -3.92 7.75 -7.86
N TYR A 141 -4.94 7.31 -7.13
CA TYR A 141 -5.82 8.17 -6.36
C TYR A 141 -5.71 7.79 -4.90
N LEU A 142 -5.47 8.79 -4.04
CA LEU A 142 -5.23 8.58 -2.62
C LEU A 142 -6.33 9.25 -1.82
N GLU A 143 -7.00 8.46 -0.94
CA GLU A 143 -7.98 9.03 -0.03
C GLU A 143 -7.33 10.07 0.87
N LYS A 144 -7.91 11.26 0.91
CA LYS A 144 -7.32 12.43 1.58
C LYS A 144 -6.96 12.17 3.04
N THR A 145 -7.85 11.51 3.77
CA THR A 145 -7.65 11.32 5.21
C THR A 145 -6.50 10.37 5.55
N ILE A 146 -5.99 9.63 4.58
CA ILE A 146 -4.79 8.83 4.79
C ILE A 146 -3.61 9.74 5.14
N LEU A 147 -3.58 10.95 4.59
CA LEU A 147 -2.49 11.89 4.86
C LEU A 147 -2.46 12.40 6.29
N ASP A 148 -3.54 12.20 7.06
CA ASP A 148 -3.58 12.60 8.45
C ASP A 148 -2.90 11.59 9.38
N LEU A 149 -2.56 10.42 8.87
CA LEU A 149 -1.96 9.37 9.69
C LEU A 149 -0.45 9.50 9.73
N PRO A 150 0.17 9.25 10.91
CA PRO A 150 1.62 9.36 11.01
C PRO A 150 2.36 8.20 10.35
N LEU A 151 1.71 7.05 10.24
CA LEU A 151 2.29 5.85 9.65
C LEU A 151 1.17 5.00 9.10
N ILE A 152 1.38 4.42 7.94
CA ILE A 152 0.42 3.51 7.35
C ILE A 152 1.09 2.19 7.00
N TYR A 153 0.27 1.15 6.92
CA TYR A 153 0.72 -0.19 6.56
C TYR A 153 0.07 -0.56 5.24
N ILE A 154 0.89 -0.86 4.26
CA ILE A 154 0.42 -1.10 2.90
C ILE A 154 1.16 -2.31 2.34
N ASN A 155 0.52 -3.05 1.44
CA ASN A 155 1.10 -4.30 0.99
C ASN A 155 2.45 -4.10 0.32
N GLY A 156 3.39 -4.95 0.69
CA GLY A 156 4.75 -4.92 0.17
C GLY A 156 4.96 -5.75 -1.08
N GLY A 157 3.88 -6.20 -1.71
CA GLY A 157 3.98 -6.93 -2.98
C GLY A 157 3.88 -8.43 -2.84
N ARG A 158 3.40 -8.92 -1.70
CA ARG A 158 3.24 -10.35 -1.45
C ARG A 158 2.18 -10.57 -0.39
N ARG A 159 1.40 -11.64 -0.54
CA ARG A 159 0.42 -12.03 0.47
C ARG A 159 1.12 -12.26 1.80
N GLY A 160 0.55 -11.73 2.88
CA GLY A 160 1.12 -11.87 4.21
C GLY A 160 2.26 -10.93 4.52
N TYR A 161 2.44 -9.88 3.72
CA TYR A 161 3.56 -8.96 3.89
C TYR A 161 3.11 -7.52 3.69
N LEU A 162 3.14 -6.73 4.76
CA LEU A 162 2.90 -5.29 4.68
C LEU A 162 4.20 -4.55 4.98
N VAL A 163 4.29 -3.33 4.47
CA VAL A 163 5.38 -2.41 4.82
C VAL A 163 4.78 -1.20 5.51
N GLY A 164 5.47 -0.70 6.53
CA GLY A 164 5.08 0.53 7.21
C GLY A 164 5.82 1.69 6.54
N VAL A 165 5.08 2.71 6.12
CA VAL A 165 5.65 3.87 5.45
C VAL A 165 4.91 5.12 5.89
N HIS A 166 5.56 6.26 5.74
CA HIS A 166 4.92 7.55 5.98
C HIS A 166 4.14 7.97 4.74
N PRO A 167 2.90 8.46 4.91
CA PRO A 167 2.09 8.86 3.75
C PRO A 167 2.76 9.88 2.86
N HIS A 168 3.58 10.78 3.42
CA HIS A 168 4.28 11.78 2.62
C HIS A 168 5.23 11.15 1.60
N ASP A 169 5.77 10.00 1.89
CA ASP A 169 6.65 9.31 0.95
C ASP A 169 5.87 8.77 -0.24
N ILE A 170 4.61 8.41 -0.03
CA ILE A 170 3.73 8.02 -1.13
C ILE A 170 3.47 9.22 -2.04
N VAL A 171 3.16 10.37 -1.43
CA VAL A 171 2.91 11.59 -2.20
C VAL A 171 4.15 11.97 -3.01
N ARG A 172 5.30 11.92 -2.39
CA ARG A 172 6.56 12.31 -3.02
C ARG A 172 6.91 11.43 -4.21
N THR A 173 6.69 10.12 -4.09
CA THR A 173 7.20 9.16 -5.07
C THR A 173 6.16 8.72 -6.09
N LEU A 174 4.91 8.57 -5.70
CA LEU A 174 3.87 8.12 -6.61
C LEU A 174 3.04 9.26 -7.19
N GLN A 175 3.10 10.43 -6.55
CA GLN A 175 2.39 11.63 -6.98
C GLN A 175 0.91 11.37 -7.26
N PRO A 176 0.19 10.81 -6.28
CA PRO A 176 -1.21 10.49 -6.48
C PRO A 176 -2.08 11.75 -6.51
N LYS A 177 -3.24 11.63 -7.12
CA LYS A 177 -4.28 12.64 -6.97
C LYS A 177 -5.05 12.34 -5.70
N VAL A 178 -5.28 13.38 -4.89
CA VAL A 178 -6.03 13.24 -3.64
C VAL A 178 -7.51 13.30 -3.93
N VAL A 179 -8.27 12.38 -3.36
CA VAL A 179 -9.72 12.30 -3.52
C VAL A 179 -10.40 12.08 -2.17
N GLU A 180 -11.69 12.29 -2.14
CA GLU A 180 -12.51 12.05 -0.95
C GLU A 180 -13.64 11.11 -1.36
N ALA A 181 -13.39 9.82 -1.24
CA ALA A 181 -14.32 8.79 -1.70
C ALA A 181 -14.54 7.70 -0.66
N ALA A 182 -14.16 7.92 0.58
CA ALA A 182 -14.29 6.90 1.62
C ALA A 182 -15.74 6.80 2.11
N LEU A 183 -16.20 5.56 2.24
CA LEU A 183 -17.45 5.23 2.92
C LEU A 183 -17.10 4.33 4.09
N LYS A 184 -17.69 4.60 5.25
CA LYS A 184 -17.48 3.72 6.40
C LYS A 184 -18.05 2.35 6.08
N GLY A 185 -17.23 1.35 6.31
CA GLY A 185 -17.58 -0.03 6.02
C GLY A 185 -18.36 -0.72 7.10
#